data_0be93c2b4bc33f60fc833b8c5f327e16
#
_entry.id   0be93c2b4bc33f60fc833b8c5f327e16
#
_cell.length_a   1.000
_cell.length_b   1.000
_cell.length_c   1.000
_cell.angle_alpha   90.00
_cell.angle_beta   90.00
_cell.angle_gamma   90.00
#
_symmetry.space_group_name_H-M   'P 1'
#
loop_
_entity.id
_entity.type
_entity.pdbx_description
1 polymer ?
#
loop_
_entity_poly.entity_id
_entity_poly.type
_entity_poly.pdbx_seq_one_letter_code
_entity_poly.pdbx_strand_id
1 'polypeptide(L)'
;MASFLRVAAVGDLHCTRTAEGAFQPLFAKVAESADVLVLCGDLTDYGTPEEARVLAKELSAMKLPKVAVLGNHDFESGAADEVSRILTDAAGIVVLDGTAVEVLGVGFAGAKGFPGGFGARALQSWGEGPVKAFVAAAVEEALKLESALARLRTPGRVAVLHYAPIGATVDGEPVEIYPFLGSSRLEEPINRYRPTVVFHGHAHRGQLEGTTSAGVPVYNVALPLLRRRFPEQPAFRVVEVPVAEEAQAGDDTPPAVAAAGARA
;
A
#
# COMPACT_ATOMS: atom_id res chain seq x y z
N MET A 1 27.42 -3.31 0.04
CA MET A 1 26.60 -2.57 1.05
C MET A 1 25.17 -2.83 0.70
N ALA A 2 24.32 -3.16 1.68
CA ALA A 2 22.90 -3.35 1.40
C ALA A 2 22.33 -2.07 0.78
N SER A 3 21.67 -2.19 -0.37
CA SER A 3 20.96 -1.08 -1.00
C SER A 3 19.53 -1.01 -0.45
N PHE A 4 19.02 0.20 -0.28
CA PHE A 4 17.68 0.45 0.23
C PHE A 4 16.91 1.33 -0.72
N LEU A 5 15.62 1.06 -0.87
CA LEU A 5 14.66 1.89 -1.58
C LEU A 5 13.87 2.72 -0.56
N ARG A 6 13.82 4.03 -0.76
CA ARG A 6 13.01 4.93 0.07
C ARG A 6 11.57 4.94 -0.43
N VAL A 7 10.67 4.40 0.35
CA VAL A 7 9.24 4.31 0.05
C VAL A 7 8.49 5.36 0.85
N ALA A 8 7.93 6.36 0.19
CA ALA A 8 7.00 7.30 0.81
C ALA A 8 5.58 6.74 0.75
N ALA A 9 4.84 6.86 1.84
CA ALA A 9 3.45 6.41 1.92
C ALA A 9 2.53 7.47 2.51
N VAL A 10 1.35 7.63 1.92
CA VAL A 10 0.24 8.48 2.38
C VAL A 10 -1.08 7.89 1.90
N GLY A 11 -2.15 8.04 2.66
CA GLY A 11 -3.52 7.68 2.29
C GLY A 11 -4.50 8.81 2.60
N ASP A 12 -5.77 8.59 2.31
CA ASP A 12 -6.89 9.48 2.69
C ASP A 12 -6.68 10.93 2.20
N LEU A 13 -6.37 11.04 0.91
CA LEU A 13 -6.20 12.34 0.25
C LEU A 13 -7.55 13.06 0.12
N HIS A 14 -8.64 12.31 -0.07
CA HIS A 14 -9.99 12.83 -0.29
C HIS A 14 -9.99 13.97 -1.32
N CYS A 15 -9.38 13.70 -2.48
CA CYS A 15 -9.27 14.68 -3.55
C CYS A 15 -10.66 15.02 -4.09
N THR A 16 -11.08 16.26 -3.95
CA THR A 16 -12.34 16.76 -4.49
C THR A 16 -12.16 17.36 -5.89
N ARG A 17 -13.26 17.64 -6.58
CA ARG A 17 -13.26 18.32 -7.90
C ARG A 17 -12.64 19.71 -7.87
N THR A 18 -12.55 20.33 -6.71
CA THR A 18 -11.99 21.69 -6.52
C THR A 18 -10.60 21.69 -5.88
N ALA A 19 -9.97 20.52 -5.72
CA ALA A 19 -8.68 20.38 -5.04
C ALA A 19 -7.46 20.66 -5.96
N GLU A 20 -7.65 21.27 -7.13
CA GLU A 20 -6.56 21.56 -8.06
C GLU A 20 -5.46 22.42 -7.39
N GLY A 21 -4.22 21.95 -7.42
CA GLY A 21 -3.06 22.58 -6.79
C GLY A 21 -2.88 22.26 -5.28
N ALA A 22 -3.88 21.63 -4.65
CA ALA A 22 -3.88 21.41 -3.19
C ALA A 22 -2.81 20.41 -2.72
N PHE A 23 -2.44 19.44 -3.55
CA PHE A 23 -1.48 18.40 -3.22
C PHE A 23 -0.08 18.63 -3.80
N GLN A 24 0.11 19.61 -4.67
CA GLN A 24 1.41 19.90 -5.27
C GLN A 24 2.53 20.10 -4.25
N PRO A 25 2.35 20.86 -3.14
CA PRO A 25 3.40 21.01 -2.14
C PRO A 25 3.77 19.68 -1.45
N LEU A 26 2.77 18.81 -1.20
CA LEU A 26 2.98 17.49 -0.63
C LEU A 26 3.80 16.60 -1.59
N PHE A 27 3.35 16.52 -2.85
CA PHE A 27 3.99 15.67 -3.85
C PHE A 27 5.39 16.16 -4.26
N ALA A 28 5.64 17.46 -4.24
CA ALA A 28 6.99 18.01 -4.42
C ALA A 28 7.94 17.51 -3.32
N LYS A 29 7.50 17.53 -2.06
CA LYS A 29 8.30 17.02 -0.94
C LYS A 29 8.50 15.51 -1.00
N VAL A 30 7.50 14.75 -1.42
CA VAL A 30 7.66 13.31 -1.68
C VAL A 30 8.74 13.06 -2.72
N ALA A 31 8.71 13.80 -3.85
CA ALA A 31 9.69 13.65 -4.93
C ALA A 31 11.14 13.96 -4.51
N GLU A 32 11.35 14.85 -3.52
CA GLU A 32 12.66 15.14 -2.94
C GLU A 32 13.14 14.04 -1.98
N SER A 33 12.21 13.29 -1.37
CA SER A 33 12.48 12.45 -0.19
C SER A 33 12.46 10.95 -0.46
N ALA A 34 11.88 10.51 -1.58
CA ALA A 34 11.61 9.10 -1.83
C ALA A 34 11.90 8.69 -3.28
N ASP A 35 11.93 7.39 -3.49
CA ASP A 35 12.16 6.75 -4.79
C ASP A 35 10.87 6.14 -5.36
N VAL A 36 9.89 5.84 -4.49
CA VAL A 36 8.55 5.33 -4.83
C VAL A 36 7.51 5.99 -3.94
N LEU A 37 6.34 6.31 -4.49
CA LEU A 37 5.16 6.76 -3.74
C LEU A 37 4.13 5.62 -3.63
N VAL A 38 3.66 5.37 -2.41
CA VAL A 38 2.56 4.46 -2.07
C VAL A 38 1.35 5.27 -1.62
N LEU A 39 0.18 4.98 -2.18
CA LEU A 39 -1.10 5.62 -1.88
C LEU A 39 -2.06 4.59 -1.26
N CYS A 40 -2.48 4.83 -0.02
CA CYS A 40 -3.21 3.86 0.82
C CYS A 40 -4.73 4.08 0.84
N GLY A 41 -5.33 4.30 -0.33
CA GLY A 41 -6.79 4.43 -0.49
C GLY A 41 -7.37 5.78 -0.10
N ASP A 42 -8.68 5.93 -0.32
CA ASP A 42 -9.44 7.17 -0.21
C ASP A 42 -8.73 8.31 -0.96
N LEU A 43 -8.42 8.00 -2.23
CA LEU A 43 -7.72 8.90 -3.13
C LEU A 43 -8.62 10.04 -3.58
N THR A 44 -9.89 9.72 -3.84
CA THR A 44 -10.98 10.63 -4.16
C THR A 44 -11.94 10.76 -2.97
N ASP A 45 -12.77 11.81 -2.96
CA ASP A 45 -13.69 12.07 -1.85
C ASP A 45 -15.03 11.33 -2.02
N TYR A 46 -15.53 11.26 -3.26
CA TYR A 46 -16.79 10.58 -3.60
C TYR A 46 -16.64 9.51 -4.67
N GLY A 47 -15.43 9.12 -5.04
CA GLY A 47 -15.20 8.10 -6.04
C GLY A 47 -15.63 8.50 -7.46
N THR A 48 -15.66 9.81 -7.76
CA THR A 48 -16.10 10.26 -9.07
C THR A 48 -14.95 10.34 -10.08
N PRO A 49 -15.21 10.07 -11.38
CA PRO A 49 -14.20 10.22 -12.44
C PRO A 49 -13.60 11.62 -12.53
N GLU A 50 -14.38 12.66 -12.20
CA GLU A 50 -13.93 14.05 -12.16
C GLU A 50 -12.85 14.27 -11.11
N GLU A 51 -13.04 13.74 -9.90
CA GLU A 51 -12.06 13.80 -8.80
C GLU A 51 -10.79 13.03 -9.18
N ALA A 52 -10.94 11.86 -9.78
CA ALA A 52 -9.81 11.07 -10.27
C ALA A 52 -8.98 11.84 -11.32
N ARG A 53 -9.62 12.59 -12.23
CA ARG A 53 -8.91 13.43 -13.22
C ARG A 53 -8.14 14.57 -12.55
N VAL A 54 -8.70 15.21 -11.53
CA VAL A 54 -8.00 16.25 -10.74
C VAL A 54 -6.77 15.64 -10.07
N LEU A 55 -6.92 14.54 -9.35
CA LEU A 55 -5.80 13.87 -8.68
C LEU A 55 -4.74 13.38 -9.68
N ALA A 56 -5.16 12.80 -10.80
CA ALA A 56 -4.24 12.35 -11.84
C ALA A 56 -3.40 13.52 -12.40
N LYS A 57 -3.99 14.70 -12.57
CA LYS A 57 -3.28 15.92 -12.98
C LYS A 57 -2.25 16.34 -11.94
N GLU A 58 -2.59 16.31 -10.65
CA GLU A 58 -1.65 16.61 -9.55
C GLU A 58 -0.44 15.66 -9.55
N LEU A 59 -0.66 14.37 -9.81
CA LEU A 59 0.36 13.33 -9.78
C LEU A 59 1.15 13.18 -11.09
N SER A 60 0.65 13.67 -12.21
CA SER A 60 1.27 13.49 -13.53
C SER A 60 2.64 14.18 -13.65
N ALA A 61 2.87 15.26 -12.90
CA ALA A 61 4.15 15.96 -12.86
C ALA A 61 5.24 15.17 -12.11
N MET A 62 4.84 14.23 -11.26
CA MET A 62 5.77 13.40 -10.49
C MET A 62 6.25 12.21 -11.33
N LYS A 63 7.56 12.13 -11.53
CA LYS A 63 8.19 11.04 -12.31
C LYS A 63 8.43 9.76 -11.54
N LEU A 64 8.33 9.79 -10.20
CA LEU A 64 8.50 8.59 -9.38
C LEU A 64 7.45 7.53 -9.73
N PRO A 65 7.81 6.24 -9.67
CA PRO A 65 6.84 5.16 -9.66
C PRO A 65 5.80 5.36 -8.56
N LYS A 66 4.55 5.05 -8.88
CA LYS A 66 3.41 5.21 -7.97
C LYS A 66 2.63 3.90 -7.89
N VAL A 67 2.39 3.43 -6.67
CA VAL A 67 1.61 2.23 -6.36
C VAL A 67 0.46 2.62 -5.45
N ALA A 68 -0.74 2.13 -5.68
CA ALA A 68 -1.90 2.47 -4.90
C ALA A 68 -2.80 1.27 -4.63
N VAL A 69 -3.60 1.36 -3.59
CA VAL A 69 -4.88 0.66 -3.45
C VAL A 69 -5.99 1.70 -3.44
N LEU A 70 -7.22 1.31 -3.78
CA LEU A 70 -8.38 2.15 -3.57
C LEU A 70 -8.88 2.03 -2.13
N GLY A 71 -9.58 3.05 -1.63
CA GLY A 71 -10.28 3.04 -0.35
C GLY A 71 -11.80 2.99 -0.52
N ASN A 72 -12.56 3.06 0.57
CA ASN A 72 -14.02 2.98 0.50
C ASN A 72 -14.66 4.19 -0.19
N HIS A 73 -14.10 5.38 -0.04
CA HIS A 73 -14.59 6.57 -0.74
C HIS A 73 -14.43 6.46 -2.26
N ASP A 74 -13.40 5.79 -2.74
CA ASP A 74 -13.20 5.57 -4.18
C ASP A 74 -14.28 4.66 -4.82
N PHE A 75 -15.05 3.94 -4.00
CA PHE A 75 -16.18 3.09 -4.42
C PHE A 75 -17.56 3.76 -4.27
N GLU A 76 -17.66 4.92 -3.64
CA GLU A 76 -18.94 5.50 -3.21
C GLU A 76 -19.87 5.83 -4.36
N SER A 77 -19.35 6.34 -5.48
CA SER A 77 -20.16 6.63 -6.68
C SER A 77 -20.51 5.40 -7.52
N GLY A 78 -19.92 4.24 -7.22
CA GLY A 78 -20.03 3.03 -8.04
C GLY A 78 -19.15 3.04 -9.31
N ALA A 79 -18.24 4.01 -9.47
CA ALA A 79 -17.37 4.18 -10.64
C ALA A 79 -15.90 3.79 -10.38
N ALA A 80 -15.62 2.92 -9.40
CA ALA A 80 -14.27 2.56 -8.96
C ALA A 80 -13.37 2.05 -10.10
N ASP A 81 -13.92 1.27 -11.05
CA ASP A 81 -13.18 0.79 -12.21
C ASP A 81 -12.74 1.95 -13.13
N GLU A 82 -13.59 2.96 -13.32
CA GLU A 82 -13.25 4.15 -14.10
C GLU A 82 -12.24 5.02 -13.37
N VAL A 83 -12.40 5.21 -12.06
CA VAL A 83 -11.42 5.90 -11.18
C VAL A 83 -10.05 5.23 -11.32
N SER A 84 -9.97 3.91 -11.14
CA SER A 84 -8.73 3.14 -11.27
C SER A 84 -8.09 3.32 -12.66
N ARG A 85 -8.88 3.23 -13.73
CA ARG A 85 -8.42 3.40 -15.10
C ARG A 85 -7.86 4.82 -15.34
N ILE A 86 -8.55 5.87 -14.89
CA ILE A 86 -8.08 7.25 -15.02
C ILE A 86 -6.75 7.45 -14.31
N LEU A 87 -6.61 6.97 -13.08
CA LEU A 87 -5.38 7.07 -12.28
C LEU A 87 -4.22 6.32 -12.95
N THR A 88 -4.50 5.15 -13.53
CA THR A 88 -3.49 4.37 -14.25
C THR A 88 -3.06 5.06 -15.55
N ASP A 89 -4.02 5.44 -16.40
CA ASP A 89 -3.74 5.94 -17.74
C ASP A 89 -3.13 7.35 -17.72
N ALA A 90 -3.62 8.24 -16.84
CA ALA A 90 -3.22 9.65 -16.82
C ALA A 90 -2.07 9.96 -15.84
N ALA A 91 -1.90 9.19 -14.77
CA ALA A 91 -0.86 9.43 -13.77
C ALA A 91 0.19 8.31 -13.66
N GLY A 92 0.04 7.21 -14.39
CA GLY A 92 0.95 6.06 -14.36
C GLY A 92 0.97 5.36 -13.00
N ILE A 93 -0.16 5.32 -12.31
CA ILE A 93 -0.28 4.64 -11.01
C ILE A 93 -0.58 3.17 -11.24
N VAL A 94 0.16 2.29 -10.59
CA VAL A 94 -0.18 0.87 -10.51
C VAL A 94 -1.19 0.68 -9.39
N VAL A 95 -2.46 0.49 -9.73
CA VAL A 95 -3.52 0.22 -8.75
C VAL A 95 -3.57 -1.28 -8.46
N LEU A 96 -3.39 -1.65 -7.19
CA LEU A 96 -3.41 -3.03 -6.73
C LEU A 96 -4.79 -3.39 -6.14
N ASP A 97 -5.33 -4.52 -6.61
CA ASP A 97 -6.50 -5.16 -6.01
C ASP A 97 -6.29 -6.68 -6.02
N GLY A 98 -5.72 -7.22 -4.95
CA GLY A 98 -5.31 -8.62 -4.85
C GLY A 98 -4.16 -8.98 -5.82
N THR A 99 -3.42 -7.97 -6.25
CA THR A 99 -2.31 -8.09 -7.20
C THR A 99 -0.99 -7.68 -6.58
N ALA A 100 0.10 -7.98 -7.28
CA ALA A 100 1.44 -7.61 -6.86
C ALA A 100 2.24 -7.07 -8.06
N VAL A 101 3.17 -6.16 -7.76
CA VAL A 101 4.10 -5.58 -8.72
C VAL A 101 5.49 -5.48 -8.09
N GLU A 102 6.52 -5.60 -8.90
CA GLU A 102 7.89 -5.29 -8.50
C GLU A 102 8.29 -3.93 -9.08
N VAL A 103 8.80 -3.05 -8.22
CA VAL A 103 9.27 -1.71 -8.57
C VAL A 103 10.64 -1.50 -7.96
N LEU A 104 11.64 -1.22 -8.79
CA LEU A 104 13.02 -0.96 -8.37
C LEU A 104 13.59 -2.03 -7.40
N GLY A 105 13.27 -3.32 -7.65
CA GLY A 105 13.75 -4.45 -6.86
C GLY A 105 13.03 -4.68 -5.53
N VAL A 106 11.94 -3.95 -5.26
CA VAL A 106 11.04 -4.15 -4.10
C VAL A 106 9.69 -4.64 -4.59
N GLY A 107 9.13 -5.64 -3.91
CA GLY A 107 7.81 -6.18 -4.21
C GLY A 107 6.71 -5.46 -3.44
N PHE A 108 5.66 -5.06 -4.13
CA PHE A 108 4.47 -4.43 -3.56
C PHE A 108 3.26 -5.34 -3.80
N ALA A 109 2.56 -5.69 -2.74
CA ALA A 109 1.31 -6.44 -2.79
C ALA A 109 0.20 -5.64 -2.11
N GLY A 110 -0.99 -5.57 -2.69
CA GLY A 110 -2.04 -4.75 -2.12
C GLY A 110 -3.44 -5.26 -2.37
N ALA A 111 -4.32 -4.89 -1.45
CA ALA A 111 -5.75 -5.03 -1.52
C ALA A 111 -6.38 -3.87 -0.74
N LYS A 112 -7.61 -3.49 -1.05
CA LYS A 112 -8.32 -2.49 -0.27
C LYS A 112 -8.45 -2.93 1.20
N GLY A 113 -8.75 -4.18 1.42
CA GLY A 113 -9.20 -4.70 2.69
C GLY A 113 -10.69 -4.45 2.90
N PHE A 114 -11.19 -4.87 4.07
CA PHE A 114 -12.60 -4.70 4.42
C PHE A 114 -12.78 -4.71 5.95
N PRO A 115 -13.86 -4.09 6.47
CA PRO A 115 -14.20 -4.14 7.88
C PRO A 115 -14.45 -5.56 8.42
N GLY A 116 -14.47 -5.72 9.75
CA GLY A 116 -14.76 -7.00 10.38
C GLY A 116 -14.40 -7.07 11.86
N GLY A 117 -13.64 -6.06 12.34
CA GLY A 117 -13.22 -5.97 13.73
C GLY A 117 -11.98 -6.79 14.07
N PHE A 118 -11.54 -6.67 15.30
CA PHE A 118 -10.23 -7.13 15.75
C PHE A 118 -10.29 -8.18 16.85
N GLY A 119 -9.32 -9.10 16.82
CA GLY A 119 -9.12 -10.12 17.84
C GLY A 119 -10.23 -11.18 17.90
N ALA A 120 -10.34 -11.84 19.06
CA ALA A 120 -11.25 -12.96 19.26
C ALA A 120 -12.75 -12.62 19.17
N ARG A 121 -13.10 -11.32 19.19
CA ARG A 121 -14.46 -10.82 19.09
C ARG A 121 -14.78 -10.19 17.71
N ALA A 122 -13.90 -10.36 16.73
CA ALA A 122 -14.18 -9.99 15.34
C ALA A 122 -15.47 -10.66 14.84
N LEU A 123 -16.19 -9.98 13.97
CA LEU A 123 -17.48 -10.44 13.45
C LEU A 123 -17.32 -11.79 12.73
N GLN A 124 -18.19 -12.73 13.07
CA GLN A 124 -18.20 -14.10 12.52
C GLN A 124 -19.41 -14.30 11.60
N SER A 125 -19.31 -15.27 10.70
CA SER A 125 -20.35 -15.64 9.75
C SER A 125 -21.48 -16.43 10.42
N TRP A 126 -22.43 -15.73 11.06
CA TRP A 126 -23.58 -16.30 11.72
C TRP A 126 -24.83 -15.45 11.49
N GLY A 127 -26.01 -15.98 11.81
CA GLY A 127 -27.26 -15.25 11.74
C GLY A 127 -27.73 -14.98 10.30
N GLU A 128 -28.15 -13.76 10.03
CA GLU A 128 -28.82 -13.32 8.82
C GLU A 128 -27.89 -13.21 7.61
N GLY A 129 -28.49 -13.29 6.40
CA GLY A 129 -27.79 -13.19 5.12
C GLY A 129 -26.86 -11.96 5.01
N PRO A 130 -27.31 -10.73 5.33
CA PRO A 130 -26.45 -9.53 5.27
C PRO A 130 -25.20 -9.61 6.14
N VAL A 131 -25.29 -10.18 7.36
CA VAL A 131 -24.12 -10.36 8.25
C VAL A 131 -23.14 -11.37 7.62
N LYS A 132 -23.65 -12.47 7.08
CA LYS A 132 -22.83 -13.48 6.38
C LYS A 132 -22.14 -12.89 5.15
N ALA A 133 -22.86 -12.08 4.37
CA ALA A 133 -22.30 -11.41 3.19
C ALA A 133 -21.19 -10.41 3.57
N PHE A 134 -21.40 -9.64 4.65
CA PHE A 134 -20.40 -8.72 5.18
C PHE A 134 -19.11 -9.45 5.59
N VAL A 135 -19.25 -10.56 6.32
CA VAL A 135 -18.09 -11.37 6.71
C VAL A 135 -17.41 -12.04 5.52
N ALA A 136 -18.19 -12.49 4.52
CA ALA A 136 -17.65 -13.06 3.30
C ALA A 136 -16.77 -12.04 2.56
N ALA A 137 -17.21 -10.78 2.45
CA ALA A 137 -16.42 -9.71 1.85
C ALA A 137 -15.09 -9.49 2.60
N ALA A 138 -15.10 -9.53 3.94
CA ALA A 138 -13.88 -9.43 4.73
C ALA A 138 -12.90 -10.61 4.49
N VAL A 139 -13.43 -11.81 4.31
CA VAL A 139 -12.63 -13.01 3.99
C VAL A 139 -12.05 -12.89 2.57
N GLU A 140 -12.86 -12.47 1.59
CA GLU A 140 -12.41 -12.29 0.20
C GLU A 140 -11.27 -11.29 0.09
N GLU A 141 -11.35 -10.15 0.78
CA GLU A 141 -10.28 -9.16 0.79
C GLU A 141 -8.98 -9.70 1.45
N ALA A 142 -9.10 -10.49 2.53
CA ALA A 142 -7.94 -11.15 3.13
C ALA A 142 -7.30 -12.18 2.18
N LEU A 143 -8.11 -12.94 1.42
CA LEU A 143 -7.63 -13.89 0.41
C LEU A 143 -6.99 -13.18 -0.79
N LYS A 144 -7.51 -12.03 -1.20
CA LYS A 144 -6.87 -11.18 -2.22
C LYS A 144 -5.46 -10.77 -1.77
N LEU A 145 -5.32 -10.26 -0.53
CA LEU A 145 -4.03 -9.90 0.03
C LEU A 145 -3.09 -11.10 0.11
N GLU A 146 -3.58 -12.26 0.56
CA GLU A 146 -2.81 -13.49 0.63
C GLU A 146 -2.28 -13.90 -0.74
N SER A 147 -3.15 -13.91 -1.74
CA SER A 147 -2.77 -14.24 -3.13
C SER A 147 -1.71 -13.27 -3.68
N ALA A 148 -1.81 -11.99 -3.37
CA ALA A 148 -0.85 -10.98 -3.80
C ALA A 148 0.51 -11.18 -3.12
N LEU A 149 0.55 -11.35 -1.80
CA LEU A 149 1.77 -11.58 -1.02
C LEU A 149 2.48 -12.87 -1.44
N ALA A 150 1.73 -13.94 -1.74
CA ALA A 150 2.27 -15.22 -2.18
C ALA A 150 3.06 -15.15 -3.50
N ARG A 151 2.86 -14.12 -4.31
CA ARG A 151 3.55 -13.93 -5.60
C ARG A 151 4.90 -13.24 -5.45
N LEU A 152 5.15 -12.53 -4.36
CA LEU A 152 6.38 -11.77 -4.16
C LEU A 152 7.58 -12.68 -3.91
N ARG A 153 8.70 -12.38 -4.57
CA ARG A 153 9.97 -13.11 -4.44
C ARG A 153 11.14 -12.23 -4.03
N THR A 154 10.94 -10.91 -4.01
CA THR A 154 11.96 -9.93 -3.64
C THR A 154 12.27 -10.00 -2.14
N PRO A 155 13.50 -9.64 -1.70
CA PRO A 155 13.85 -9.57 -0.28
C PRO A 155 13.06 -8.50 0.44
N GLY A 156 12.97 -7.30 -0.15
CA GLY A 156 12.11 -6.21 0.34
C GLY A 156 10.70 -6.37 -0.18
N ARG A 157 9.72 -6.40 0.73
CA ARG A 157 8.29 -6.59 0.41
C ARG A 157 7.43 -5.61 1.19
N VAL A 158 6.53 -4.96 0.50
CA VAL A 158 5.60 -3.96 1.07
C VAL A 158 4.17 -4.45 0.89
N ALA A 159 3.41 -4.49 1.96
CA ALA A 159 1.96 -4.68 1.89
C ALA A 159 1.25 -3.33 1.94
N VAL A 160 0.33 -3.10 1.01
CA VAL A 160 -0.44 -1.86 0.88
C VAL A 160 -1.91 -2.16 1.09
N LEU A 161 -2.50 -1.49 2.06
CA LEU A 161 -3.90 -1.62 2.45
C LEU A 161 -4.55 -0.25 2.57
N HIS A 162 -5.89 -0.22 2.56
CA HIS A 162 -6.64 0.93 3.04
C HIS A 162 -7.16 0.68 4.45
N TYR A 163 -7.84 -0.45 4.69
CA TYR A 163 -8.33 -0.82 6.02
C TYR A 163 -7.21 -1.36 6.92
N ALA A 164 -7.32 -1.05 8.22
CA ALA A 164 -6.32 -1.44 9.21
C ALA A 164 -6.27 -2.97 9.41
N PRO A 165 -5.07 -3.59 9.40
CA PRO A 165 -4.93 -5.02 9.68
C PRO A 165 -4.90 -5.34 11.18
N ILE A 166 -4.60 -4.37 12.06
CA ILE A 166 -4.42 -4.57 13.50
C ILE A 166 -5.16 -3.53 14.33
N GLY A 167 -5.66 -3.91 15.49
CA GLY A 167 -6.36 -3.01 16.41
C GLY A 167 -5.49 -1.88 16.97
N ALA A 168 -4.18 -2.12 17.11
CA ALA A 168 -3.26 -1.14 17.68
C ALA A 168 -3.21 0.18 16.89
N THR A 169 -3.39 0.14 15.56
CA THR A 169 -3.34 1.35 14.72
C THR A 169 -4.68 2.08 14.60
N VAL A 170 -5.78 1.50 15.13
CA VAL A 170 -7.08 2.20 15.23
C VAL A 170 -7.34 2.74 16.64
N ASP A 171 -6.49 2.44 17.60
CA ASP A 171 -6.63 2.94 18.97
C ASP A 171 -6.58 4.48 19.00
N GLY A 172 -7.61 5.08 19.60
CA GLY A 172 -7.84 6.53 19.58
C GLY A 172 -9.04 6.97 18.72
N GLU A 173 -9.58 6.09 17.89
CA GLU A 173 -10.88 6.26 17.26
C GLU A 173 -12.01 5.97 18.27
N PRO A 174 -13.26 6.40 18.01
CA PRO A 174 -14.41 5.96 18.82
C PRO A 174 -14.53 4.43 18.78
N VAL A 175 -14.64 3.78 19.94
CA VAL A 175 -14.66 2.32 20.06
C VAL A 175 -15.82 1.68 19.29
N GLU A 176 -16.92 2.40 19.13
CA GLU A 176 -18.13 1.98 18.42
C GLU A 176 -17.87 1.71 16.93
N ILE A 177 -16.88 2.38 16.34
CA ILE A 177 -16.55 2.22 14.92
C ILE A 177 -15.37 1.28 14.66
N TYR A 178 -14.70 0.76 15.68
CA TYR A 178 -13.57 -0.17 15.49
C TYR A 178 -13.87 -1.33 14.52
N PRO A 179 -15.06 -1.98 14.57
CA PRO A 179 -15.38 -3.04 13.64
C PRO A 179 -15.42 -2.61 12.16
N PHE A 180 -15.56 -1.30 11.91
CA PHE A 180 -15.63 -0.73 10.57
C PHE A 180 -14.28 -0.17 10.09
N LEU A 181 -13.26 -0.11 10.97
CA LEU A 181 -11.95 0.46 10.64
C LEU A 181 -10.97 -0.57 10.06
N GLY A 182 -11.27 -1.85 10.17
CA GLY A 182 -10.41 -2.90 9.66
C GLY A 182 -10.78 -4.28 10.16
N SER A 183 -9.86 -5.23 9.97
CA SER A 183 -10.09 -6.63 10.34
C SER A 183 -8.80 -7.37 10.63
N SER A 184 -8.78 -8.14 11.73
CA SER A 184 -7.68 -9.08 12.04
C SER A 184 -7.50 -10.18 10.98
N ARG A 185 -8.48 -10.38 10.07
CA ARG A 185 -8.31 -11.31 8.94
C ARG A 185 -7.21 -10.87 7.99
N LEU A 186 -6.97 -9.54 7.88
CA LEU A 186 -5.88 -8.98 7.09
C LEU A 186 -4.51 -9.24 7.74
N GLU A 187 -4.46 -9.37 9.07
CA GLU A 187 -3.22 -9.70 9.78
C GLU A 187 -2.73 -11.12 9.50
N GLU A 188 -3.63 -12.07 9.25
CA GLU A 188 -3.28 -13.48 9.02
C GLU A 188 -2.31 -13.69 7.85
N PRO A 189 -2.60 -13.20 6.62
CA PRO A 189 -1.65 -13.29 5.50
C PRO A 189 -0.38 -12.47 5.75
N ILE A 190 -0.44 -11.32 6.43
CA ILE A 190 0.74 -10.54 6.79
C ILE A 190 1.67 -11.36 7.68
N ASN A 191 1.15 -12.02 8.69
CA ASN A 191 1.93 -12.87 9.60
C ASN A 191 2.54 -14.10 8.91
N ARG A 192 1.83 -14.66 7.93
CA ARG A 192 2.29 -15.81 7.13
C ARG A 192 3.44 -15.45 6.21
N TYR A 193 3.31 -14.35 5.45
CA TYR A 193 4.27 -13.98 4.40
C TYR A 193 5.33 -12.98 4.87
N ARG A 194 5.14 -12.34 6.03
CA ARG A 194 6.08 -11.43 6.69
C ARG A 194 6.67 -10.39 5.72
N PRO A 195 5.88 -9.49 5.15
CA PRO A 195 6.42 -8.35 4.43
C PRO A 195 7.32 -7.51 5.34
N THR A 196 8.23 -6.76 4.76
CA THR A 196 9.14 -5.86 5.49
C THR A 196 8.36 -4.79 6.25
N VAL A 197 7.27 -4.31 5.64
CA VAL A 197 6.43 -3.24 6.18
C VAL A 197 5.02 -3.33 5.61
N VAL A 198 4.05 -2.84 6.39
CA VAL A 198 2.66 -2.65 5.98
C VAL A 198 2.28 -1.19 6.11
N PHE A 199 1.63 -0.63 5.08
CA PHE A 199 1.01 0.69 5.14
C PHE A 199 -0.50 0.57 4.99
N HIS A 200 -1.25 1.38 5.76
CA HIS A 200 -2.69 1.54 5.61
C HIS A 200 -3.14 2.97 5.92
N GLY A 201 -4.36 3.30 5.54
CA GLY A 201 -5.03 4.57 5.84
C GLY A 201 -6.24 4.40 6.75
N HIS A 202 -7.34 5.08 6.44
CA HIS A 202 -8.69 4.95 6.98
C HIS A 202 -8.89 5.39 8.44
N ALA A 203 -8.00 5.04 9.37
CA ALA A 203 -8.15 5.39 10.79
C ALA A 203 -7.56 6.78 11.06
N HIS A 204 -8.37 7.84 10.83
CA HIS A 204 -7.93 9.23 10.86
C HIS A 204 -7.50 9.74 12.24
N ARG A 205 -7.95 9.08 13.33
CA ARG A 205 -7.61 9.43 14.72
C ARG A 205 -6.81 8.34 15.42
N GLY A 206 -6.46 7.28 14.70
CA GLY A 206 -5.73 6.14 15.23
C GLY A 206 -4.31 6.46 15.68
N GLN A 207 -3.51 5.41 15.89
CA GLN A 207 -2.08 5.51 16.17
C GLN A 207 -1.29 5.44 14.87
N LEU A 208 -0.12 6.12 14.86
CA LEU A 208 0.75 6.19 13.69
C LEU A 208 1.39 4.85 13.32
N GLU A 209 1.60 3.99 14.31
CA GLU A 209 2.32 2.74 14.12
C GLU A 209 1.90 1.68 15.12
N GLY A 210 2.11 0.46 14.73
CA GLY A 210 1.91 -0.74 15.53
C GLY A 210 2.69 -1.90 14.95
N THR A 211 2.51 -3.07 15.53
CA THR A 211 3.21 -4.29 15.12
C THR A 211 2.23 -5.45 15.13
N THR A 212 2.26 -6.28 14.10
CA THR A 212 1.46 -7.52 14.08
C THR A 212 1.98 -8.50 15.13
N SER A 213 1.20 -9.55 15.43
CA SER A 213 1.60 -10.61 16.35
C SER A 213 2.86 -11.39 15.90
N ALA A 214 3.20 -11.34 14.61
CA ALA A 214 4.45 -11.91 14.07
C ALA A 214 5.63 -10.92 14.00
N GLY A 215 5.48 -9.70 14.54
CA GLY A 215 6.54 -8.70 14.58
C GLY A 215 6.66 -7.84 13.31
N VAL A 216 5.69 -7.85 12.40
CA VAL A 216 5.72 -7.02 11.19
C VAL A 216 5.28 -5.59 11.52
N PRO A 217 6.07 -4.56 11.19
CA PRO A 217 5.70 -3.16 11.42
C PRO A 217 4.53 -2.75 10.53
N VAL A 218 3.57 -2.03 11.12
CA VAL A 218 2.37 -1.49 10.47
C VAL A 218 2.30 0.01 10.70
N TYR A 219 2.18 0.79 9.64
CA TYR A 219 2.06 2.24 9.68
C TYR A 219 0.71 2.71 9.16
N ASN A 220 0.01 3.48 9.98
CA ASN A 220 -1.15 4.24 9.57
C ASN A 220 -0.68 5.56 8.98
N VAL A 221 -0.89 5.73 7.68
CA VAL A 221 -0.43 6.87 6.90
C VAL A 221 -1.59 7.76 6.42
N ALA A 222 -2.72 7.73 7.12
CA ALA A 222 -3.86 8.62 6.85
C ALA A 222 -3.42 10.09 6.93
N LEU A 223 -3.61 10.84 5.85
CA LEU A 223 -3.21 12.24 5.76
C LEU A 223 -3.76 13.12 6.90
N PRO A 224 -5.03 12.97 7.33
CA PRO A 224 -5.56 13.73 8.47
C PRO A 224 -4.84 13.41 9.78
N LEU A 225 -4.44 12.16 10.00
CA LEU A 225 -3.66 11.74 11.16
C LEU A 225 -2.26 12.35 11.13
N LEU A 226 -1.56 12.22 10.00
CA LEU A 226 -0.21 12.75 9.83
C LEU A 226 -0.16 14.26 10.02
N ARG A 227 -1.08 15.02 9.40
CA ARG A 227 -1.19 16.48 9.58
C ARG A 227 -1.42 16.89 11.03
N ARG A 228 -2.25 16.14 11.76
CA ARG A 228 -2.51 16.44 13.18
C ARG A 228 -1.30 16.14 14.06
N ARG A 229 -0.57 15.07 13.78
CA ARG A 229 0.60 14.64 14.58
C ARG A 229 1.87 15.43 14.27
N PHE A 230 1.99 15.89 13.04
CA PHE A 230 3.19 16.57 12.52
C PHE A 230 2.81 17.85 11.74
N PRO A 231 2.22 18.88 12.42
CA PRO A 231 1.69 20.06 11.72
C PRO A 231 2.77 20.85 10.96
N GLU A 232 4.02 20.79 11.42
CA GLU A 232 5.15 21.51 10.81
C GLU A 232 5.97 20.66 9.83
N GLN A 233 5.59 19.40 9.61
CA GLN A 233 6.32 18.48 8.74
C GLN A 233 5.46 18.05 7.54
N PRO A 234 6.10 17.60 6.45
CA PRO A 234 5.35 16.99 5.34
C PRO A 234 4.57 15.76 5.81
N ALA A 235 3.29 15.70 5.46
CA ALA A 235 2.37 14.69 5.96
C ALA A 235 2.42 13.40 5.12
N PHE A 236 3.57 12.73 5.12
CA PHE A 236 3.79 11.38 4.60
C PHE A 236 4.84 10.66 5.45
N ARG A 237 4.85 9.33 5.39
CA ARG A 237 5.87 8.49 6.05
C ARG A 237 6.87 8.00 5.00
N VAL A 238 8.18 8.04 5.32
CA VAL A 238 9.22 7.39 4.52
C VAL A 238 9.78 6.21 5.28
N VAL A 239 9.92 5.07 4.60
CA VAL A 239 10.55 3.87 5.14
C VAL A 239 11.58 3.35 4.13
N GLU A 240 12.75 2.98 4.61
CA GLU A 240 13.77 2.31 3.81
C GLU A 240 13.49 0.80 3.75
N VAL A 241 13.37 0.28 2.54
CA VAL A 241 13.08 -1.13 2.29
C VAL A 241 14.28 -1.76 1.57
N PRO A 242 14.80 -2.92 2.03
CA PRO A 242 15.98 -3.53 1.45
C PRO A 242 15.71 -3.97 0.00
N VAL A 243 16.69 -3.73 -0.88
CA VAL A 243 16.70 -4.19 -2.27
C VAL A 243 17.68 -5.36 -2.38
N ALA A 244 17.42 -6.31 -3.27
CA ALA A 244 18.40 -7.34 -3.59
C ALA A 244 19.72 -6.70 -4.05
N GLU A 245 20.85 -7.15 -3.50
CA GLU A 245 22.13 -6.81 -4.11
C GLU A 245 22.11 -7.37 -5.54
N GLU A 246 22.41 -6.52 -6.53
CA GLU A 246 22.68 -7.01 -7.87
C GLU A 246 23.80 -8.07 -7.75
N ALA A 247 23.50 -9.31 -8.10
CA ALA A 247 24.54 -10.31 -8.23
C ALA A 247 25.57 -9.73 -9.21
N GLN A 248 26.77 -9.42 -8.71
CA GLN A 248 27.89 -9.05 -9.59
C GLN A 248 27.90 -10.12 -10.67
N ALA A 249 27.66 -9.75 -11.92
CA ALA A 249 27.86 -10.61 -13.06
C ALA A 249 29.31 -11.08 -12.97
N GLY A 250 29.49 -12.32 -12.51
CA GLY A 250 30.80 -12.92 -12.44
C GLY A 250 31.41 -12.86 -13.84
N ASP A 251 32.61 -12.32 -13.91
CA ASP A 251 33.45 -12.36 -15.10
C ASP A 251 33.80 -13.84 -15.38
N ASP A 252 32.85 -14.56 -15.99
CA ASP A 252 33.07 -15.87 -16.57
C ASP A 252 33.84 -15.70 -17.89
N THR A 253 35.07 -15.23 -17.77
CA THR A 253 36.06 -15.38 -18.82
C THR A 253 36.47 -16.87 -18.82
N PRO A 254 36.13 -17.67 -19.84
CA PRO A 254 36.56 -19.06 -19.90
C PRO A 254 38.09 -19.10 -19.97
N PRO A 255 38.78 -20.02 -19.26
CA PRO A 255 40.21 -20.13 -19.29
C PRO A 255 40.67 -20.40 -20.72
N ALA A 256 41.64 -19.61 -21.19
CA ALA A 256 42.26 -19.77 -22.49
C ALA A 256 42.81 -21.18 -22.64
N VAL A 257 42.25 -21.94 -23.60
CA VAL A 257 42.77 -23.25 -23.98
C VAL A 257 44.14 -23.07 -24.65
N ALA A 258 45.19 -23.43 -23.92
CA ALA A 258 46.54 -23.47 -24.48
C ALA A 258 46.61 -24.55 -25.58
N ALA A 259 46.83 -24.13 -26.82
CA ALA A 259 47.10 -25.02 -27.95
C ALA A 259 48.43 -25.71 -27.74
N ALA A 260 48.37 -26.99 -27.43
CA ALA A 260 49.58 -27.85 -27.45
C ALA A 260 50.01 -28.09 -28.91
N GLY A 261 51.16 -27.55 -29.23
CA GLY A 261 51.78 -27.74 -30.57
C GLY A 261 52.12 -29.17 -30.83
N ALA A 262 51.71 -29.67 -32.01
CA ALA A 262 52.21 -30.90 -32.62
C ALA A 262 53.57 -30.61 -33.16
N ARG A 263 54.57 -31.43 -32.77
CA ARG A 263 55.80 -31.58 -33.46
C ARG A 263 55.97 -33.05 -33.95
N ALA A 264 56.28 -33.12 -35.23
CA ALA A 264 56.92 -34.23 -36.03
C ALA A 264 56.23 -35.58 -35.99
#